data_e53d2a14e9660ddc64ee38d4bd6c022d
#
_entry.id   e53d2a14e9660ddc64ee38d4bd6c022d
#
_cell.length_a   1.000
_cell.length_b   1.000
_cell.length_c   1.000
_cell.angle_alpha   90.00
_cell.angle_beta   90.00
_cell.angle_gamma   90.00
#
_symmetry.space_group_name_H-M   'P 1'
#
loop_
_entity.id
_entity.type
_entity.pdbx_description
1 polymer ?
#
loop_
_entity_poly.entity_id
_entity_poly.type
_entity_poly.pdbx_seq_one_letter_code
_entity_poly.pdbx_strand_id
1 'polypeptide(L)'
;MQQTLEKIGKQVFYKRLQQKMTQEELCQGICSVSYLSKIENGKIEASEEILQLLCARLEIAVTDLRDVEEDVKGKLDEWLNALVHLDKQQVERIYEELQGEMKHVLDFEIINYYKLLYTRYLIMKRDFPAVEKELESLKKMYKKYSPFQKLLYTYSKGLYYFLQHRYKKALEYLTRTEVMAKEQGYHENGIYFNLALVYNELEVEHMTLHFANVAMEGFKNEYKFRYVINCQLLIALSYIQKKQYNEALSIYNNILREANSFADKESITAIALNNLGFLYYNLKDYAKAKDYYLQCLKYKKEEDLNYIDAVYEIA
;
A
#
# COMPACT_ATOMS: atom_id res chain seq x y z
N MET A 1 20.57 -12.38 -20.14
CA MET A 1 21.27 -13.68 -20.24
C MET A 1 22.09 -13.96 -18.99
N GLN A 2 23.08 -13.17 -18.59
CA GLN A 2 23.90 -13.43 -17.38
C GLN A 2 23.09 -13.43 -16.06
N GLN A 3 22.09 -12.57 -15.90
CA GLN A 3 21.19 -12.56 -14.75
C GLN A 3 20.30 -13.81 -14.64
N THR A 4 19.86 -14.37 -15.76
CA THR A 4 19.03 -15.58 -15.78
C THR A 4 19.83 -16.81 -15.31
N LEU A 5 21.11 -16.89 -15.67
CA LEU A 5 22.02 -17.96 -15.29
C LEU A 5 22.33 -18.00 -13.79
N GLU A 6 22.57 -16.82 -13.22
CA GLU A 6 22.80 -16.66 -11.78
C GLU A 6 21.56 -17.06 -10.97
N LYS A 7 20.36 -16.79 -11.51
CA LYS A 7 19.09 -17.16 -10.88
C LYS A 7 18.89 -18.67 -10.80
N ILE A 8 19.05 -19.38 -11.93
CA ILE A 8 18.87 -20.85 -12.00
C ILE A 8 19.86 -21.55 -11.06
N GLY A 9 21.12 -21.13 -11.04
CA GLY A 9 22.14 -21.70 -10.16
C GLY A 9 21.78 -21.55 -8.68
N LYS A 10 21.31 -20.38 -8.27
CA LYS A 10 20.86 -20.12 -6.89
C LYS A 10 19.66 -20.97 -6.50
N GLN A 11 18.73 -21.21 -7.41
CA GLN A 11 17.56 -22.06 -7.16
C GLN A 11 17.95 -23.53 -6.98
N VAL A 12 18.87 -24.05 -7.82
CA VAL A 12 19.43 -25.40 -7.63
C VAL A 12 20.11 -25.53 -6.26
N PHE A 13 20.95 -24.54 -5.88
CA PHE A 13 21.59 -24.49 -4.58
C PHE A 13 20.58 -24.54 -3.42
N TYR A 14 19.54 -23.71 -3.52
CA TYR A 14 18.52 -23.62 -2.46
C TYR A 14 17.71 -24.92 -2.32
N LYS A 15 17.25 -25.48 -3.46
CA LYS A 15 16.50 -26.75 -3.45
C LYS A 15 17.33 -27.89 -2.88
N ARG A 16 18.62 -27.96 -3.20
CA ARG A 16 19.55 -28.91 -2.59
C ARG A 16 19.62 -28.75 -1.09
N LEU A 17 19.77 -27.52 -0.59
CA LEU A 17 19.81 -27.27 0.86
C LEU A 17 18.48 -27.60 1.57
N GLN A 18 17.33 -27.34 0.93
CA GLN A 18 16.03 -27.73 1.47
C GLN A 18 15.92 -29.25 1.67
N GLN A 19 16.47 -30.03 0.72
CA GLN A 19 16.51 -31.48 0.79
C GLN A 19 17.67 -32.02 1.64
N LYS A 20 18.44 -31.10 2.29
CA LYS A 20 19.62 -31.44 3.11
C LYS A 20 20.69 -32.24 2.36
N MET A 21 20.77 -32.09 1.03
CA MET A 21 21.76 -32.77 0.19
C MET A 21 23.08 -31.99 0.18
N THR A 22 24.20 -32.71 0.17
CA THR A 22 25.53 -32.15 -0.13
C THR A 22 25.70 -31.90 -1.62
N GLN A 23 26.68 -31.10 -2.01
CA GLN A 23 27.03 -30.94 -3.44
C GLN A 23 27.46 -32.27 -4.06
N GLU A 24 28.17 -33.11 -3.31
CA GLU A 24 28.59 -34.42 -3.75
C GLU A 24 27.42 -35.34 -4.07
N GLU A 25 26.42 -35.39 -3.20
CA GLU A 25 25.20 -36.19 -3.37
C GLU A 25 24.40 -35.70 -4.58
N LEU A 26 24.27 -34.37 -4.78
CA LEU A 26 23.53 -33.85 -5.90
C LEU A 26 24.24 -34.09 -7.25
N CYS A 27 25.57 -33.93 -7.33
CA CYS A 27 26.30 -34.02 -8.58
C CYS A 27 26.75 -35.44 -8.92
N GLN A 28 26.58 -36.44 -8.03
CA GLN A 28 27.06 -37.82 -8.24
C GLN A 28 26.55 -38.43 -9.57
N GLY A 29 27.47 -38.79 -10.45
CA GLY A 29 27.14 -39.35 -11.78
C GLY A 29 26.57 -38.35 -12.79
N ILE A 30 26.48 -37.04 -12.45
CA ILE A 30 26.00 -35.99 -13.33
C ILE A 30 27.15 -35.03 -13.72
N CYS A 31 27.87 -34.50 -12.76
CA CYS A 31 28.96 -33.57 -13.03
C CYS A 31 29.96 -33.54 -11.84
N SER A 32 31.05 -32.77 -11.95
CA SER A 32 31.97 -32.61 -10.84
C SER A 32 31.41 -31.61 -9.79
N VAL A 33 31.80 -31.77 -8.50
CA VAL A 33 31.47 -30.85 -7.43
C VAL A 33 31.90 -29.41 -7.76
N SER A 34 33.08 -29.24 -8.36
CA SER A 34 33.57 -27.95 -8.81
C SER A 34 32.67 -27.32 -9.88
N TYR A 35 32.13 -28.13 -10.80
CA TYR A 35 31.21 -27.65 -11.83
C TYR A 35 29.87 -27.25 -11.22
N LEU A 36 29.27 -28.07 -10.35
CA LEU A 36 28.04 -27.74 -9.61
C LEU A 36 28.21 -26.47 -8.79
N SER A 37 29.33 -26.33 -8.09
CA SER A 37 29.61 -25.11 -7.31
C SER A 37 29.66 -23.85 -8.18
N LYS A 38 30.18 -23.93 -9.41
CA LYS A 38 30.16 -22.81 -10.35
C LYS A 38 28.75 -22.50 -10.86
N ILE A 39 27.93 -23.53 -11.10
CA ILE A 39 26.50 -23.36 -11.44
C ILE A 39 25.78 -22.68 -10.31
N GLU A 40 25.85 -23.20 -9.09
CA GLU A 40 25.17 -22.66 -7.89
C GLU A 40 25.57 -21.21 -7.60
N ASN A 41 26.81 -20.82 -7.93
CA ASN A 41 27.29 -19.45 -7.79
C ASN A 41 27.04 -18.56 -9.03
N GLY A 42 26.32 -19.07 -10.05
CA GLY A 42 26.00 -18.32 -11.27
C GLY A 42 27.22 -17.96 -12.13
N LYS A 43 28.36 -18.67 -11.96
CA LYS A 43 29.60 -18.39 -12.69
C LYS A 43 29.63 -19.04 -14.08
N ILE A 44 28.85 -20.07 -14.28
CA ILE A 44 28.73 -20.78 -15.54
C ILE A 44 27.28 -21.22 -15.77
N GLU A 45 26.91 -21.37 -17.05
CA GLU A 45 25.64 -21.96 -17.47
C GLU A 45 25.75 -23.47 -17.47
N ALA A 46 24.81 -24.17 -16.86
CA ALA A 46 24.68 -25.60 -17.03
C ALA A 46 24.09 -25.89 -18.40
N SER A 47 24.60 -26.94 -19.06
CA SER A 47 23.92 -27.46 -20.25
C SER A 47 22.52 -27.94 -19.89
N GLU A 48 21.58 -27.89 -20.84
CA GLU A 48 20.19 -28.31 -20.61
C GLU A 48 20.10 -29.74 -20.08
N GLU A 49 20.97 -30.66 -20.57
CA GLU A 49 21.06 -32.04 -20.10
C GLU A 49 21.47 -32.13 -18.61
N ILE A 50 22.51 -31.39 -18.20
CA ILE A 50 22.96 -31.38 -16.81
C ILE A 50 21.88 -30.76 -15.91
N LEU A 51 21.25 -29.70 -16.36
CA LEU A 51 20.17 -29.05 -15.61
C LEU A 51 18.98 -29.99 -15.39
N GLN A 52 18.57 -30.72 -16.45
CA GLN A 52 17.52 -31.73 -16.37
C GLN A 52 17.85 -32.84 -15.38
N LEU A 53 19.09 -33.36 -15.40
CA LEU A 53 19.52 -34.40 -14.47
C LEU A 53 19.59 -33.92 -13.02
N LEU A 54 20.07 -32.70 -12.77
CA LEU A 54 20.08 -32.09 -11.44
C LEU A 54 18.65 -31.87 -10.94
N CYS A 55 17.76 -31.36 -11.79
CA CYS A 55 16.35 -31.16 -11.45
C CYS A 55 15.63 -32.47 -11.17
N ALA A 56 15.87 -33.51 -12.00
CA ALA A 56 15.30 -34.83 -11.76
C ALA A 56 15.72 -35.42 -10.42
N ARG A 57 16.98 -35.22 -10.01
CA ARG A 57 17.47 -35.67 -8.69
C ARG A 57 16.89 -34.86 -7.54
N LEU A 58 16.57 -33.60 -7.78
CA LEU A 58 15.89 -32.70 -6.83
C LEU A 58 14.35 -32.87 -6.84
N GLU A 59 13.83 -33.79 -7.68
CA GLU A 59 12.39 -34.05 -7.85
C GLU A 59 11.59 -32.77 -8.22
N ILE A 60 12.18 -31.93 -9.08
CA ILE A 60 11.56 -30.68 -9.59
C ILE A 60 11.59 -30.65 -11.11
N ALA A 61 10.66 -29.97 -11.74
CA ALA A 61 10.73 -29.69 -13.17
C ALA A 61 11.68 -28.52 -13.45
N VAL A 62 12.35 -28.53 -14.61
CA VAL A 62 13.22 -27.40 -15.05
C VAL A 62 12.38 -26.12 -15.19
N THR A 63 11.11 -26.25 -15.60
CA THR A 63 10.12 -25.18 -15.64
C THR A 63 9.92 -24.54 -14.29
N ASP A 64 9.86 -25.32 -13.21
CA ASP A 64 9.64 -24.82 -11.84
C ASP A 64 10.78 -23.91 -11.36
N LEU A 65 11.98 -24.03 -11.94
CA LEU A 65 13.10 -23.12 -11.65
C LEU A 65 12.98 -21.77 -12.36
N ARG A 66 12.23 -21.69 -13.47
CA ARG A 66 12.12 -20.49 -14.30
C ARG A 66 10.90 -19.65 -13.93
N ASP A 67 9.81 -20.29 -13.54
CA ASP A 67 8.48 -19.66 -13.43
C ASP A 67 8.16 -19.11 -12.05
N VAL A 68 8.71 -19.67 -10.95
CA VAL A 68 8.36 -19.31 -9.57
C VAL A 68 8.62 -17.82 -9.26
N GLU A 69 9.73 -17.26 -9.72
CA GLU A 69 10.06 -15.85 -9.42
C GLU A 69 9.25 -14.87 -10.27
N GLU A 70 8.91 -15.25 -11.51
CA GLU A 70 8.07 -14.43 -12.40
C GLU A 70 6.62 -14.43 -11.92
N ASP A 71 6.11 -15.58 -11.49
CA ASP A 71 4.79 -15.74 -10.85
C ASP A 71 4.68 -14.92 -9.57
N VAL A 72 5.69 -15.02 -8.67
CA VAL A 72 5.72 -14.24 -7.43
C VAL A 72 5.77 -12.74 -7.73
N LYS A 73 6.53 -12.32 -8.74
CA LYS A 73 6.56 -10.91 -9.13
C LYS A 73 5.20 -10.42 -9.64
N GLY A 74 4.51 -11.21 -10.45
CA GLY A 74 3.15 -10.91 -10.90
C GLY A 74 2.18 -10.75 -9.72
N LYS A 75 2.24 -11.68 -8.74
CA LYS A 75 1.43 -11.57 -7.51
C LYS A 75 1.79 -10.36 -6.65
N LEU A 76 3.06 -9.95 -6.59
CA LEU A 76 3.46 -8.72 -5.90
C LEU A 76 2.89 -7.48 -6.59
N ASP A 77 2.83 -7.44 -7.91
CA ASP A 77 2.21 -6.35 -8.65
C ASP A 77 0.69 -6.31 -8.43
N GLU A 78 0.03 -7.47 -8.38
CA GLU A 78 -1.39 -7.57 -7.98
C GLU A 78 -1.59 -7.11 -6.53
N TRP A 79 -0.69 -7.48 -5.61
CA TRP A 79 -0.77 -7.05 -4.22
C TRP A 79 -0.60 -5.55 -4.07
N LEU A 80 0.37 -4.95 -4.81
CA LEU A 80 0.50 -3.50 -4.85
C LEU A 80 -0.81 -2.85 -5.31
N ASN A 81 -1.40 -3.37 -6.39
CA ASN A 81 -2.66 -2.87 -6.91
C ASN A 81 -3.79 -2.96 -5.86
N ALA A 82 -3.93 -4.09 -5.17
CA ALA A 82 -4.90 -4.26 -4.09
C ALA A 82 -4.65 -3.28 -2.92
N LEU A 83 -3.38 -3.06 -2.54
CA LEU A 83 -2.99 -2.09 -1.50
C LEU A 83 -3.29 -0.64 -1.90
N VAL A 84 -3.05 -0.27 -3.16
CA VAL A 84 -3.37 1.05 -3.70
C VAL A 84 -4.88 1.30 -3.69
N HIS A 85 -5.67 0.25 -3.93
CA HIS A 85 -7.13 0.33 -3.99
C HIS A 85 -7.80 0.09 -2.63
N LEU A 86 -7.03 -0.22 -1.59
CA LEU A 86 -7.50 -0.61 -0.25
C LEU A 86 -8.55 -1.74 -0.29
N ASP A 87 -8.41 -2.66 -1.23
CA ASP A 87 -9.21 -3.87 -1.32
C ASP A 87 -8.78 -4.88 -0.26
N LYS A 88 -9.37 -4.77 0.92
CA LYS A 88 -8.98 -5.57 2.08
C LYS A 88 -9.04 -7.07 1.82
N GLN A 89 -10.04 -7.56 1.08
CA GLN A 89 -10.19 -8.99 0.81
C GLN A 89 -9.08 -9.50 -0.10
N GLN A 90 -8.79 -8.79 -1.18
CA GLN A 90 -7.70 -9.11 -2.09
C GLN A 90 -6.34 -9.01 -1.40
N VAL A 91 -6.12 -7.97 -0.60
CA VAL A 91 -4.86 -7.77 0.14
C VAL A 91 -4.58 -8.95 1.07
N GLU A 92 -5.56 -9.41 1.84
CA GLU A 92 -5.40 -10.55 2.76
C GLU A 92 -5.16 -11.85 1.97
N ARG A 93 -5.97 -12.12 0.96
CA ARG A 93 -5.82 -13.33 0.13
C ARG A 93 -4.43 -13.45 -0.47
N ILE A 94 -3.96 -12.38 -1.14
CA ILE A 94 -2.64 -12.40 -1.79
C ILE A 94 -1.52 -12.49 -0.75
N TYR A 95 -1.68 -11.85 0.41
CA TYR A 95 -0.71 -11.96 1.50
C TYR A 95 -0.55 -13.40 1.99
N GLU A 96 -1.65 -14.13 2.20
CA GLU A 96 -1.62 -15.54 2.61
C GLU A 96 -0.92 -16.43 1.59
N GLU A 97 -1.19 -16.24 0.28
CA GLU A 97 -0.52 -16.95 -0.80
C GLU A 97 0.99 -16.66 -0.81
N LEU A 98 1.37 -15.39 -0.74
CA LEU A 98 2.77 -14.96 -0.76
C LEU A 98 3.60 -15.48 0.42
N GLN A 99 3.01 -15.68 1.62
CA GLN A 99 3.75 -16.21 2.77
C GLN A 99 4.39 -17.58 2.52
N GLY A 100 3.71 -18.44 1.76
CA GLY A 100 4.23 -19.75 1.38
C GLY A 100 5.33 -19.66 0.32
N GLU A 101 5.09 -18.85 -0.73
CA GLU A 101 5.93 -18.75 -1.92
C GLU A 101 7.23 -18.00 -1.66
N MET A 102 7.19 -16.93 -0.87
CA MET A 102 8.37 -16.12 -0.53
C MET A 102 9.49 -16.90 0.16
N LYS A 103 9.19 -18.06 0.76
CA LYS A 103 10.21 -18.95 1.34
C LYS A 103 11.15 -19.55 0.31
N HIS A 104 10.74 -19.56 -0.95
CA HIS A 104 11.46 -20.15 -2.06
C HIS A 104 12.11 -19.12 -2.98
N VAL A 105 11.88 -17.83 -2.74
CA VAL A 105 12.43 -16.71 -3.50
C VAL A 105 13.82 -16.36 -3.00
N LEU A 106 14.77 -16.28 -3.93
CA LEU A 106 16.17 -15.91 -3.64
C LEU A 106 16.57 -14.58 -4.28
N ASP A 107 15.79 -14.12 -5.25
CA ASP A 107 16.04 -12.83 -5.89
C ASP A 107 15.88 -11.70 -4.89
N PHE A 108 16.97 -10.97 -4.69
CA PHE A 108 17.04 -9.88 -3.71
C PHE A 108 16.11 -8.70 -4.05
N GLU A 109 15.87 -8.44 -5.34
CA GLU A 109 14.96 -7.37 -5.76
C GLU A 109 13.52 -7.74 -5.43
N ILE A 110 13.11 -9.00 -5.65
CA ILE A 110 11.78 -9.53 -5.31
C ILE A 110 11.58 -9.52 -3.79
N ILE A 111 12.58 -9.98 -3.02
CA ILE A 111 12.52 -9.97 -1.55
C ILE A 111 12.36 -8.54 -1.01
N ASN A 112 13.09 -7.57 -1.55
CA ASN A 112 12.95 -6.18 -1.14
C ASN A 112 11.62 -5.59 -1.56
N TYR A 113 11.13 -5.93 -2.75
CA TYR A 113 9.82 -5.49 -3.21
C TYR A 113 8.71 -6.03 -2.29
N TYR A 114 8.72 -7.32 -1.97
CA TYR A 114 7.81 -7.90 -0.98
C TYR A 114 7.85 -7.16 0.36
N LYS A 115 9.03 -6.90 0.93
CA LYS A 115 9.17 -6.20 2.21
C LYS A 115 8.62 -4.77 2.18
N LEU A 116 8.79 -4.08 1.06
CA LEU A 116 8.22 -2.74 0.87
C LEU A 116 6.69 -2.77 0.84
N LEU A 117 6.10 -3.74 0.14
CA LEU A 117 4.64 -3.93 0.12
C LEU A 117 4.13 -4.42 1.48
N TYR A 118 4.86 -5.32 2.14
CA TYR A 118 4.54 -5.78 3.49
C TYR A 118 4.53 -4.61 4.49
N THR A 119 5.43 -3.65 4.35
CA THR A 119 5.40 -2.42 5.15
C THR A 119 4.11 -1.61 4.91
N ARG A 120 3.65 -1.47 3.66
CA ARG A 120 2.36 -0.84 3.34
C ARG A 120 1.18 -1.61 3.92
N TYR A 121 1.22 -2.94 3.86
CA TYR A 121 0.22 -3.81 4.49
C TYR A 121 0.17 -3.59 6.01
N LEU A 122 1.30 -3.55 6.70
CA LEU A 122 1.37 -3.26 8.13
C LEU A 122 0.83 -1.86 8.49
N ILE A 123 1.07 -0.86 7.64
CA ILE A 123 0.50 0.48 7.77
C ILE A 123 -1.03 0.42 7.67
N MET A 124 -1.57 -0.32 6.71
CA MET A 124 -3.02 -0.54 6.56
C MET A 124 -3.61 -1.24 7.78
N LYS A 125 -2.89 -2.21 8.39
CA LYS A 125 -3.29 -2.91 9.62
C LYS A 125 -3.07 -2.06 10.88
N ARG A 126 -2.41 -0.91 10.80
CA ARG A 126 -2.01 -0.04 11.92
C ARG A 126 -1.09 -0.72 12.93
N ASP A 127 -0.30 -1.70 12.51
CA ASP A 127 0.73 -2.32 13.35
C ASP A 127 2.02 -1.47 13.35
N PHE A 128 1.98 -0.36 14.08
CA PHE A 128 3.07 0.62 14.09
C PHE A 128 4.41 0.08 14.62
N PRO A 129 4.46 -0.79 15.65
CA PRO A 129 5.72 -1.39 16.08
C PRO A 129 6.38 -2.22 14.97
N ALA A 130 5.59 -3.02 14.23
CA ALA A 130 6.11 -3.80 13.12
C ALA A 130 6.54 -2.90 11.94
N VAL A 131 5.78 -1.83 11.64
CA VAL A 131 6.14 -0.83 10.61
C VAL A 131 7.49 -0.19 10.91
N GLU A 132 7.73 0.23 12.15
CA GLU A 132 8.99 0.87 12.55
C GLU A 132 10.18 -0.08 12.36
N LYS A 133 10.04 -1.32 12.81
CA LYS A 133 11.04 -2.37 12.65
C LYS A 133 11.38 -2.62 11.17
N GLU A 134 10.36 -2.76 10.32
CA GLU A 134 10.56 -2.97 8.89
C GLU A 134 11.21 -1.75 8.21
N LEU A 135 10.78 -0.52 8.50
CA LEU A 135 11.37 0.68 7.94
C LEU A 135 12.85 0.85 8.32
N GLU A 136 13.24 0.51 9.55
CA GLU A 136 14.65 0.55 9.96
C GLU A 136 15.48 -0.56 9.28
N SER A 137 14.91 -1.74 9.07
CA SER A 137 15.54 -2.82 8.29
C SER A 137 15.78 -2.39 6.84
N LEU A 138 14.75 -1.87 6.20
CA LEU A 138 14.74 -1.44 4.80
C LEU A 138 15.68 -0.24 4.55
N LYS A 139 15.85 0.66 5.53
CA LYS A 139 16.75 1.81 5.47
C LYS A 139 18.21 1.42 5.17
N LYS A 140 18.65 0.28 5.71
CA LYS A 140 20.02 -0.23 5.50
C LYS A 140 20.30 -0.54 4.04
N MET A 141 19.27 -0.91 3.29
CA MET A 141 19.33 -1.32 1.89
C MET A 141 18.96 -0.21 0.91
N TYR A 142 18.51 0.97 1.38
CA TYR A 142 17.97 2.05 0.57
C TYR A 142 18.88 2.48 -0.60
N LYS A 143 20.19 2.48 -0.40
CA LYS A 143 21.15 2.86 -1.46
C LYS A 143 21.14 1.89 -2.66
N LYS A 144 20.75 0.63 -2.43
CA LYS A 144 20.74 -0.45 -3.43
C LYS A 144 19.38 -0.57 -4.14
N TYR A 145 18.37 0.15 -3.67
CA TYR A 145 17.02 0.09 -4.24
C TYR A 145 16.97 0.68 -5.64
N SER A 146 16.14 0.06 -6.48
CA SER A 146 15.71 0.65 -7.75
C SER A 146 14.99 1.98 -7.51
N PRO A 147 14.84 2.85 -8.52
CA PRO A 147 14.08 4.09 -8.39
C PRO A 147 12.66 3.85 -7.84
N PHE A 148 11.96 2.81 -8.33
CA PHE A 148 10.62 2.47 -7.89
C PHE A 148 10.57 1.97 -6.42
N GLN A 149 11.53 1.13 -6.02
CA GLN A 149 11.63 0.69 -4.63
C GLN A 149 11.92 1.87 -3.67
N LYS A 150 12.74 2.83 -4.09
CA LYS A 150 12.97 4.07 -3.33
C LYS A 150 11.70 4.90 -3.17
N LEU A 151 10.87 4.98 -4.22
CA LEU A 151 9.57 5.64 -4.18
C LEU A 151 8.67 4.96 -3.14
N LEU A 152 8.49 3.63 -3.22
CA LEU A 152 7.65 2.87 -2.28
C LEU A 152 8.11 3.03 -0.83
N TYR A 153 9.43 2.98 -0.57
CA TYR A 153 9.99 3.22 0.76
C TYR A 153 9.67 4.64 1.26
N THR A 154 9.89 5.65 0.41
CA THR A 154 9.69 7.06 0.75
C THR A 154 8.22 7.32 1.05
N TYR A 155 7.32 6.75 0.23
CA TYR A 155 5.88 6.85 0.43
C TYR A 155 5.43 6.18 1.74
N SER A 156 5.88 4.96 2.01
CA SER A 156 5.56 4.26 3.27
C SER A 156 6.00 5.08 4.50
N LYS A 157 7.14 5.76 4.44
CA LYS A 157 7.58 6.68 5.51
C LYS A 157 6.65 7.88 5.65
N GLY A 158 6.19 8.45 4.55
CA GLY A 158 5.22 9.55 4.56
C GLY A 158 3.92 9.14 5.24
N LEU A 159 3.35 8.00 4.84
CA LEU A 159 2.15 7.43 5.45
C LEU A 159 2.33 7.13 6.94
N TYR A 160 3.45 6.50 7.32
CA TYR A 160 3.76 6.19 8.70
C TYR A 160 3.83 7.45 9.57
N TYR A 161 4.53 8.50 9.12
CA TYR A 161 4.61 9.74 9.88
C TYR A 161 3.28 10.48 9.96
N PHE A 162 2.44 10.41 8.93
CA PHE A 162 1.08 10.95 8.96
C PHE A 162 0.26 10.28 10.08
N LEU A 163 0.23 8.96 10.12
CA LEU A 163 -0.51 8.19 11.12
C LEU A 163 0.07 8.33 12.54
N GLN A 164 1.33 8.79 12.68
CA GLN A 164 1.95 9.16 13.95
C GLN A 164 1.73 10.64 14.31
N HIS A 165 0.86 11.36 13.61
CA HIS A 165 0.59 12.80 13.79
C HIS A 165 1.86 13.68 13.66
N ARG A 166 2.90 13.19 12.98
CA ARG A 166 4.14 13.92 12.69
C ARG A 166 4.05 14.62 11.34
N TYR A 167 3.09 15.52 11.19
CA TYR A 167 2.66 16.08 9.90
C TYR A 167 3.78 16.79 9.12
N LYS A 168 4.69 17.51 9.77
CA LYS A 168 5.83 18.14 9.08
C LYS A 168 6.76 17.12 8.43
N LYS A 169 7.02 15.99 9.10
CA LYS A 169 7.81 14.89 8.52
C LYS A 169 7.02 14.16 7.43
N ALA A 170 5.73 13.95 7.65
CA ALA A 170 4.87 13.36 6.63
C ALA A 170 4.90 14.20 5.34
N LEU A 171 4.78 15.53 5.46
CA LEU A 171 4.85 16.45 4.32
C LEU A 171 6.18 16.32 3.57
N GLU A 172 7.33 16.31 4.27
CA GLU A 172 8.64 16.15 3.65
C GLU A 172 8.73 14.88 2.79
N TYR A 173 8.30 13.73 3.35
CA TYR A 173 8.34 12.46 2.64
C TYR A 173 7.32 12.36 1.52
N LEU A 174 6.09 12.84 1.70
CA LEU A 174 5.06 12.80 0.67
C LEU A 174 5.35 13.73 -0.51
N THR A 175 5.89 14.93 -0.25
CA THR A 175 6.35 15.83 -1.32
C THR A 175 7.48 15.18 -2.13
N ARG A 176 8.44 14.55 -1.44
CA ARG A 176 9.49 13.81 -2.12
C ARG A 176 8.93 12.64 -2.94
N THR A 177 7.92 11.94 -2.41
CA THR A 177 7.24 10.85 -3.15
C THR A 177 6.58 11.37 -4.42
N GLU A 178 5.89 12.50 -4.35
CA GLU A 178 5.24 13.14 -5.51
C GLU A 178 6.25 13.47 -6.60
N VAL A 179 7.40 14.07 -6.24
CA VAL A 179 8.49 14.36 -7.20
C VAL A 179 9.00 13.08 -7.85
N MET A 180 9.32 12.06 -7.04
CA MET A 180 9.81 10.77 -7.54
C MET A 180 8.79 10.06 -8.43
N ALA A 181 7.50 10.17 -8.12
CA ALA A 181 6.43 9.59 -8.90
C ALA A 181 6.34 10.26 -10.29
N LYS A 182 6.40 11.59 -10.35
CA LYS A 182 6.42 12.35 -11.60
C LYS A 182 7.64 12.01 -12.46
N GLU A 183 8.84 11.95 -11.87
CA GLU A 183 10.07 11.61 -12.58
C GLU A 183 10.04 10.20 -13.20
N GLN A 184 9.31 9.27 -12.57
CA GLN A 184 9.22 7.87 -13.01
C GLN A 184 7.96 7.57 -13.83
N GLY A 185 7.09 8.54 -14.07
CA GLY A 185 5.80 8.32 -14.72
C GLY A 185 4.87 7.39 -13.91
N TYR A 186 5.06 7.31 -12.59
CA TYR A 186 4.21 6.52 -11.70
C TYR A 186 2.99 7.32 -11.27
N HIS A 187 1.81 6.74 -11.44
CA HIS A 187 0.53 7.39 -11.14
C HIS A 187 -0.19 6.65 -10.01
N GLU A 188 -0.31 7.30 -8.87
CA GLU A 188 -1.15 6.86 -7.75
C GLU A 188 -1.84 8.10 -7.14
N ASN A 189 -3.16 8.24 -7.38
CA ASN A 189 -3.93 9.40 -6.91
C ASN A 189 -3.97 9.50 -5.38
N GLY A 190 -3.73 8.40 -4.67
CA GLY A 190 -3.56 8.37 -3.22
C GLY A 190 -2.42 9.26 -2.71
N ILE A 191 -1.37 9.49 -3.50
CA ILE A 191 -0.27 10.40 -3.12
C ILE A 191 -0.79 11.82 -2.96
N TYR A 192 -1.57 12.31 -3.92
CA TYR A 192 -2.18 13.65 -3.87
C TYR A 192 -3.21 13.77 -2.75
N PHE A 193 -4.03 12.73 -2.55
CA PHE A 193 -4.98 12.70 -1.45
C PHE A 193 -4.28 12.77 -0.08
N ASN A 194 -3.20 12.02 0.12
CA ASN A 194 -2.42 12.05 1.35
C ASN A 194 -1.71 13.40 1.57
N LEU A 195 -1.24 14.05 0.50
CA LEU A 195 -0.74 15.42 0.57
C LEU A 195 -1.83 16.40 1.01
N ALA A 196 -3.05 16.27 0.45
CA ALA A 196 -4.18 17.10 0.86
C ALA A 196 -4.52 16.91 2.34
N LEU A 197 -4.52 15.66 2.84
CA LEU A 197 -4.74 15.38 4.26
C LEU A 197 -3.67 16.03 5.15
N VAL A 198 -2.39 15.91 4.78
CA VAL A 198 -1.31 16.53 5.57
C VAL A 198 -1.41 18.04 5.57
N TYR A 199 -1.74 18.68 4.44
CA TYR A 199 -1.93 20.12 4.39
C TYR A 199 -3.14 20.58 5.19
N ASN A 200 -4.22 19.78 5.24
CA ASN A 200 -5.36 20.06 6.10
C ASN A 200 -4.98 20.07 7.59
N GLU A 201 -4.21 19.07 8.04
CA GLU A 201 -3.70 18.99 9.41
C GLU A 201 -2.69 20.10 9.77
N LEU A 202 -2.05 20.66 8.77
CA LEU A 202 -1.15 21.83 8.91
C LEU A 202 -1.88 23.16 8.71
N GLU A 203 -3.19 23.15 8.51
CA GLU A 203 -4.04 24.32 8.29
C GLU A 203 -3.61 25.19 7.09
N VAL A 204 -3.12 24.52 6.01
CA VAL A 204 -2.69 25.19 4.77
C VAL A 204 -3.76 24.97 3.68
N GLU A 205 -4.88 25.71 3.80
CA GLU A 205 -6.13 25.44 3.08
C GLU A 205 -5.98 25.48 1.57
N HIS A 206 -5.21 26.43 1.02
CA HIS A 206 -5.04 26.53 -0.43
C HIS A 206 -4.35 25.32 -1.05
N MET A 207 -3.37 24.70 -0.31
CA MET A 207 -2.72 23.47 -0.71
C MET A 207 -3.63 22.26 -0.50
N THR A 208 -4.41 22.25 0.57
CA THR A 208 -5.46 21.25 0.80
C THR A 208 -6.41 21.20 -0.39
N LEU A 209 -6.97 22.35 -0.79
CA LEU A 209 -7.88 22.45 -1.93
C LEU A 209 -7.21 22.03 -3.24
N HIS A 210 -5.97 22.48 -3.48
CA HIS A 210 -5.23 22.12 -4.67
C HIS A 210 -5.07 20.59 -4.80
N PHE A 211 -4.49 19.95 -3.82
CA PHE A 211 -4.20 18.52 -3.87
C PHE A 211 -5.45 17.65 -3.79
N ALA A 212 -6.48 18.06 -3.03
CA ALA A 212 -7.75 17.36 -2.99
C ALA A 212 -8.47 17.37 -4.35
N ASN A 213 -8.42 18.50 -5.08
CA ASN A 213 -8.99 18.57 -6.43
C ASN A 213 -8.19 17.72 -7.41
N VAL A 214 -6.85 17.74 -7.39
CA VAL A 214 -6.01 16.88 -8.23
C VAL A 214 -6.34 15.41 -7.99
N ALA A 215 -6.41 14.98 -6.73
CA ALA A 215 -6.77 13.61 -6.36
C ALA A 215 -8.18 13.25 -6.83
N MET A 216 -9.15 14.16 -6.63
CA MET A 216 -10.54 13.95 -7.02
C MET A 216 -10.71 13.71 -8.51
N GLU A 217 -10.06 14.51 -9.35
CA GLU A 217 -10.10 14.34 -10.81
C GLU A 217 -9.46 13.01 -11.23
N GLY A 218 -8.33 12.64 -10.62
CA GLY A 218 -7.72 11.35 -10.88
C GLY A 218 -8.63 10.17 -10.48
N PHE A 219 -9.27 10.24 -9.31
CA PHE A 219 -10.21 9.19 -8.87
C PHE A 219 -11.48 9.14 -9.71
N LYS A 220 -11.98 10.26 -10.25
CA LYS A 220 -13.08 10.26 -11.22
C LYS A 220 -12.70 9.50 -12.50
N ASN A 221 -11.51 9.75 -13.03
CA ASN A 221 -11.02 9.07 -14.23
C ASN A 221 -10.83 7.56 -14.03
N GLU A 222 -10.58 7.13 -12.78
CA GLU A 222 -10.49 5.72 -12.40
C GLU A 222 -11.83 5.11 -11.97
N TYR A 223 -12.94 5.86 -12.05
CA TYR A 223 -14.28 5.45 -11.59
C TYR A 223 -14.32 5.05 -10.10
N LYS A 224 -13.43 5.61 -9.29
CA LYS A 224 -13.33 5.35 -7.84
C LYS A 224 -14.17 6.35 -7.04
N PHE A 225 -15.47 6.31 -7.22
CA PHE A 225 -16.39 7.31 -6.67
C PHE A 225 -16.36 7.42 -5.14
N ARG A 226 -16.06 6.33 -4.42
CA ARG A 226 -15.88 6.39 -2.96
C ARG A 226 -14.74 7.35 -2.56
N TYR A 227 -13.63 7.33 -3.29
CA TYR A 227 -12.50 8.25 -3.06
C TYR A 227 -12.83 9.68 -3.50
N VAL A 228 -13.66 9.83 -4.52
CA VAL A 228 -14.19 11.17 -4.90
C VAL A 228 -14.94 11.79 -3.73
N ILE A 229 -15.81 11.03 -3.05
CA ILE A 229 -16.50 11.50 -1.84
C ILE A 229 -15.50 11.88 -0.73
N ASN A 230 -14.47 11.08 -0.50
CA ASN A 230 -13.45 11.43 0.50
C ASN A 230 -12.75 12.75 0.18
N CYS A 231 -12.44 13.02 -1.09
CA CYS A 231 -11.91 14.32 -1.52
C CYS A 231 -12.92 15.44 -1.31
N GLN A 232 -14.19 15.24 -1.65
CA GLN A 232 -15.25 16.23 -1.43
C GLN A 232 -15.44 16.57 0.06
N LEU A 233 -15.38 15.56 0.95
CA LEU A 233 -15.42 15.75 2.39
C LEU A 233 -14.26 16.64 2.88
N LEU A 234 -13.05 16.39 2.39
CA LEU A 234 -11.87 17.17 2.74
C LEU A 234 -11.94 18.61 2.21
N ILE A 235 -12.44 18.80 0.99
CA ILE A 235 -12.70 20.12 0.41
C ILE A 235 -13.71 20.89 1.24
N ALA A 236 -14.81 20.25 1.68
CA ALA A 236 -15.82 20.88 2.50
C ALA A 236 -15.27 21.29 3.89
N LEU A 237 -14.42 20.46 4.52
CA LEU A 237 -13.71 20.82 5.75
C LEU A 237 -12.82 22.05 5.55
N SER A 238 -12.11 22.14 4.45
CA SER A 238 -11.29 23.32 4.12
C SER A 238 -12.15 24.58 3.92
N TYR A 239 -13.36 24.46 3.37
CA TYR A 239 -14.30 25.58 3.30
C TYR A 239 -14.81 26.02 4.68
N ILE A 240 -15.04 25.08 5.63
CA ILE A 240 -15.40 25.41 7.01
C ILE A 240 -14.28 26.23 7.68
N GLN A 241 -13.02 25.82 7.53
CA GLN A 241 -11.85 26.55 8.05
C GLN A 241 -11.79 27.99 7.50
N LYS A 242 -12.17 28.19 6.25
CA LYS A 242 -12.31 29.52 5.62
C LYS A 242 -13.59 30.27 6.01
N LYS A 243 -14.45 29.72 6.83
CA LYS A 243 -15.78 30.25 7.14
C LYS A 243 -16.70 30.41 5.92
N GLN A 244 -16.43 29.65 4.85
CA GLN A 244 -17.26 29.57 3.65
C GLN A 244 -18.29 28.46 3.82
N TYR A 245 -19.22 28.67 4.76
CA TYR A 245 -20.14 27.62 5.22
C TYR A 245 -21.16 27.20 4.18
N ASN A 246 -21.55 28.10 3.27
CA ASN A 246 -22.52 27.80 2.20
C ASN A 246 -21.95 26.80 1.20
N GLU A 247 -20.68 26.95 0.84
CA GLU A 247 -19.95 26.04 -0.05
C GLU A 247 -19.84 24.66 0.58
N ALA A 248 -19.45 24.59 1.86
CA ALA A 248 -19.38 23.34 2.59
C ALA A 248 -20.74 22.64 2.68
N LEU A 249 -21.79 23.42 3.00
CA LEU A 249 -23.17 22.93 3.08
C LEU A 249 -23.65 22.33 1.76
N SER A 250 -23.35 23.02 0.63
CA SER A 250 -23.68 22.52 -0.70
C SER A 250 -23.04 21.17 -0.98
N ILE A 251 -21.76 21.01 -0.64
CA ILE A 251 -21.02 19.74 -0.84
C ILE A 251 -21.63 18.63 0.00
N TYR A 252 -21.87 18.84 1.30
CA TYR A 252 -22.43 17.80 2.16
C TYR A 252 -23.84 17.37 1.74
N ASN A 253 -24.68 18.33 1.31
CA ASN A 253 -26.01 18.00 0.78
C ASN A 253 -25.93 17.21 -0.55
N ASN A 254 -24.94 17.47 -1.39
CA ASN A 254 -24.71 16.68 -2.60
C ASN A 254 -24.28 15.26 -2.24
N ILE A 255 -23.34 15.09 -1.28
CA ILE A 255 -22.91 13.78 -0.79
C ILE A 255 -24.10 12.97 -0.25
N LEU A 256 -24.99 13.60 0.55
CA LEU A 256 -26.16 12.93 1.08
C LEU A 256 -27.14 12.45 -0.03
N ARG A 257 -27.29 13.25 -1.09
CA ARG A 257 -28.15 12.86 -2.24
C ARG A 257 -27.53 11.69 -3.01
N GLU A 258 -26.24 11.70 -3.21
CA GLU A 258 -25.50 10.69 -3.96
C GLU A 258 -25.30 9.39 -3.16
N ALA A 259 -25.33 9.46 -1.82
CA ALA A 259 -25.06 8.32 -0.94
C ALA A 259 -25.90 7.09 -1.25
N ASN A 260 -27.17 7.27 -1.68
CA ASN A 260 -28.06 6.17 -2.02
C ASN A 260 -27.59 5.31 -3.21
N SER A 261 -26.66 5.82 -4.01
CA SER A 261 -26.10 5.11 -5.18
C SER A 261 -24.94 4.17 -4.80
N PHE A 262 -24.54 4.13 -3.52
CA PHE A 262 -23.41 3.35 -3.05
C PHE A 262 -23.83 2.17 -2.18
N ALA A 263 -23.08 1.06 -2.27
CA ALA A 263 -23.32 -0.12 -1.43
C ALA A 263 -23.11 0.19 0.07
N ASP A 264 -22.19 1.08 0.39
CA ASP A 264 -21.87 1.52 1.75
C ASP A 264 -22.54 2.87 2.14
N LYS A 265 -23.76 3.09 1.60
CA LYS A 265 -24.55 4.33 1.79
C LYS A 265 -24.67 4.77 3.25
N GLU A 266 -24.82 3.82 4.16
CA GLU A 266 -24.97 4.11 5.59
C GLU A 266 -23.71 4.78 6.15
N SER A 267 -22.54 4.26 5.82
CA SER A 267 -21.26 4.85 6.22
C SER A 267 -21.06 6.26 5.63
N ILE A 268 -21.38 6.44 4.34
CA ILE A 268 -21.28 7.75 3.67
C ILE A 268 -22.24 8.76 4.33
N THR A 269 -23.47 8.34 4.57
CA THR A 269 -24.50 9.18 5.21
C THR A 269 -24.07 9.57 6.62
N ALA A 270 -23.57 8.63 7.42
CA ALA A 270 -23.08 8.90 8.77
C ALA A 270 -21.96 9.95 8.78
N ILE A 271 -20.97 9.82 7.89
CA ILE A 271 -19.87 10.78 7.80
C ILE A 271 -20.37 12.16 7.38
N ALA A 272 -21.24 12.25 6.40
CA ALA A 272 -21.79 13.54 5.95
C ALA A 272 -22.62 14.22 7.04
N LEU A 273 -23.46 13.47 7.78
CA LEU A 273 -24.26 14.00 8.89
C LEU A 273 -23.37 14.47 10.04
N ASN A 274 -22.31 13.74 10.38
CA ASN A 274 -21.34 14.17 11.40
C ASN A 274 -20.69 15.51 11.03
N ASN A 275 -20.25 15.62 9.77
CA ASN A 275 -19.64 16.85 9.29
C ASN A 275 -20.64 18.03 9.19
N LEU A 276 -21.91 17.77 8.89
CA LEU A 276 -22.98 18.78 8.98
C LEU A 276 -23.17 19.24 10.43
N GLY A 277 -23.16 18.31 11.39
CA GLY A 277 -23.17 18.65 12.82
C GLY A 277 -22.03 19.62 13.17
N PHE A 278 -20.81 19.28 12.75
CA PHE A 278 -19.64 20.14 12.95
C PHE A 278 -19.76 21.51 12.26
N LEU A 279 -20.30 21.55 11.04
CA LEU A 279 -20.57 22.81 10.32
C LEU A 279 -21.53 23.71 11.11
N TYR A 280 -22.67 23.17 11.57
CA TYR A 280 -23.65 23.95 12.35
C TYR A 280 -23.13 24.35 13.74
N TYR A 281 -22.26 23.54 14.36
CA TYR A 281 -21.54 23.92 15.57
C TYR A 281 -20.67 25.17 15.33
N ASN A 282 -19.93 25.24 14.22
CA ASN A 282 -19.14 26.40 13.83
C ASN A 282 -20.01 27.62 13.51
N LEU A 283 -21.24 27.43 13.02
CA LEU A 283 -22.25 28.49 12.84
C LEU A 283 -22.89 28.90 14.14
N LYS A 284 -22.58 28.26 15.28
CA LYS A 284 -23.18 28.45 16.60
C LYS A 284 -24.70 28.13 16.65
N ASP A 285 -25.20 27.36 15.67
CA ASP A 285 -26.55 26.79 15.67
C ASP A 285 -26.49 25.41 16.34
N TYR A 286 -26.33 25.43 17.66
CA TYR A 286 -26.13 24.20 18.45
C TYR A 286 -27.36 23.28 18.41
N ALA A 287 -28.55 23.81 18.20
CA ALA A 287 -29.76 22.99 18.06
C ALA A 287 -29.72 22.12 16.83
N LYS A 288 -29.35 22.69 15.66
CA LYS A 288 -29.18 21.93 14.43
C LYS A 288 -27.95 21.02 14.49
N ALA A 289 -26.84 21.47 15.09
CA ALA A 289 -25.67 20.64 15.29
C ALA A 289 -26.03 19.33 16.00
N LYS A 290 -26.72 19.46 17.15
CA LYS A 290 -27.21 18.33 17.94
C LYS A 290 -28.13 17.40 17.13
N ASP A 291 -29.06 17.96 16.34
CA ASP A 291 -29.98 17.17 15.52
C ASP A 291 -29.21 16.34 14.48
N TYR A 292 -28.23 16.93 13.78
CA TYR A 292 -27.41 16.21 12.83
C TYR A 292 -26.54 15.11 13.47
N TYR A 293 -25.95 15.37 14.64
CA TYR A 293 -25.20 14.35 15.38
C TYR A 293 -26.11 13.19 15.82
N LEU A 294 -27.33 13.46 16.31
CA LEU A 294 -28.31 12.44 16.65
C LEU A 294 -28.76 11.61 15.43
N GLN A 295 -28.90 12.25 14.27
CA GLN A 295 -29.18 11.54 13.03
C GLN A 295 -27.98 10.65 12.63
N CYS A 296 -26.75 11.13 12.76
CA CYS A 296 -25.54 10.35 12.48
C CYS A 296 -25.49 9.08 13.33
N LEU A 297 -25.84 9.13 14.61
CA LEU A 297 -25.82 7.98 15.53
C LEU A 297 -26.75 6.84 15.07
N LYS A 298 -27.82 7.13 14.30
CA LYS A 298 -28.69 6.08 13.76
C LYS A 298 -28.01 5.15 12.75
N TYR A 299 -26.91 5.60 12.15
CA TYR A 299 -26.15 4.88 11.13
C TYR A 299 -24.83 4.28 11.65
N LYS A 300 -24.50 4.51 12.93
CA LYS A 300 -23.26 4.04 13.54
C LYS A 300 -23.49 2.98 14.58
N LYS A 301 -22.53 2.03 14.68
CA LYS A 301 -22.48 1.07 15.79
C LYS A 301 -21.68 1.66 16.93
N GLU A 302 -21.95 1.26 18.16
CA GLU A 302 -21.25 1.73 19.37
C GLU A 302 -19.73 1.52 19.33
N GLU A 303 -19.27 0.56 18.53
CA GLU A 303 -17.85 0.23 18.33
C GLU A 303 -17.12 1.16 17.33
N ASP A 304 -17.84 2.01 16.61
CA ASP A 304 -17.25 2.93 15.63
C ASP A 304 -16.56 4.11 16.35
N LEU A 305 -15.28 4.36 16.06
CA LEU A 305 -14.54 5.52 16.61
C LEU A 305 -15.29 6.83 16.45
N ASN A 306 -15.92 7.05 15.32
CA ASN A 306 -16.74 8.24 15.07
C ASN A 306 -18.04 8.27 15.88
N TYR A 307 -18.52 7.16 16.49
CA TYR A 307 -19.66 7.17 17.41
C TYR A 307 -19.29 7.92 18.68
N ILE A 308 -18.11 7.63 19.20
CA ILE A 308 -17.57 8.28 20.41
C ILE A 308 -17.44 9.78 20.16
N ASP A 309 -16.88 10.20 19.01
CA ASP A 309 -16.76 11.61 18.65
C ASP A 309 -18.13 12.30 18.59
N ALA A 310 -19.12 11.69 17.94
CA ALA A 310 -20.47 12.25 17.86
C ALA A 310 -21.16 12.35 19.25
N VAL A 311 -20.90 11.40 20.17
CA VAL A 311 -21.43 11.46 21.54
C VAL A 311 -20.76 12.58 22.33
N TYR A 312 -19.44 12.76 22.20
CA TYR A 312 -18.74 13.89 22.85
C TYR A 312 -19.22 15.26 22.37
N GLU A 313 -19.49 15.41 21.07
CA GLU A 313 -19.99 16.68 20.51
C GLU A 313 -21.43 17.00 20.90
N ILE A 314 -22.22 16.02 21.38
CA ILE A 314 -23.59 16.20 21.87
C ILE A 314 -23.60 16.65 23.35
N ALA A 315 -22.59 16.24 24.12
CA ALA A 315 -22.50 16.52 25.56
C ALA A 315 -22.09 17.96 25.83
#